data_b31ae406f9f268c6dda91a85f370280e
#
_entry.id   b31ae406f9f268c6dda91a85f370280e
#
_cell.length_a   1.000
_cell.length_b   1.000
_cell.length_c   1.000
_cell.angle_alpha   90.00
_cell.angle_beta   90.00
_cell.angle_gamma   90.00
#
_symmetry.space_group_name_H-M   'P 1'
#
loop_
_entity.id
_entity.type
_entity.pdbx_description
1 polymer ?
#
loop_
_entity_poly.entity_id
_entity_poly.type
_entity_poly.pdbx_seq_one_letter_code
_entity_poly.pdbx_strand_id
1 'polypeptide(L)'
;SRRQASDVYKRQGIDGSSLGLTWAVPFAGILLSIALCPLFLPHFWHKNFGKVAVFWALCCAVPLCAVLGFSVGTDAIVHVLLADYVPFIIFVGSLFVVAGGIHVRGSFVGRPIVNVAFLGLGAVLANFMGTTGAAMLLIRPLIEANAGRTRKMQTFIFFIFLVANVGGALTPLGDPPLFLGFLKGVGFFWTAEHLMLPWLLCSGVLLFIYFLIDSACFKKDVADGFKAPAETKAFAIEGGINVLLLAGIIGAVLYSGFSRSGIEFTFLNVHFALESIVRDLCFLALAGLSLMLTAKATREANHFTWDPILEVAKLFFGIFVCIVPVLEMLRAGHDGAFASLVALVTNADGSFNNTFFFWLTGSLSAFLDNAPTYLAFFNLAGGDPAVLMTTDAQTLMAISMGSVFMGAVTYIGNAPNFMTVAICNERGVKMPSFFGYMLWSVGILFPVFFLMDMVFLT
;
A
#
# COMPACT_ATOMS: atom_id res chain seq x y z
N SER A 1 -8.63 10.63 27.37
CA SER A 1 -9.08 12.01 27.28
C SER A 1 -8.25 12.76 26.24
N ARG A 2 -8.89 13.64 25.45
CA ARG A 2 -8.26 14.43 24.37
C ARG A 2 -7.00 15.20 24.81
N ARG A 3 -6.84 15.52 26.09
CA ARG A 3 -5.66 16.21 26.62
C ARG A 3 -4.40 15.33 26.72
N GLN A 4 -4.51 14.05 27.02
CA GLN A 4 -3.33 13.18 27.18
C GLN A 4 -2.70 12.78 25.85
N ALA A 5 -3.48 12.50 24.80
CA ALA A 5 -2.96 12.25 23.46
C ALA A 5 -2.27 13.48 22.87
N SER A 6 -2.84 14.70 23.10
CA SER A 6 -2.21 15.95 22.66
C SER A 6 -0.87 16.23 23.37
N ASP A 7 -0.67 15.73 24.60
CA ASP A 7 0.53 16.01 25.38
C ASP A 7 1.74 15.12 24.99
N VAL A 8 1.50 13.93 24.46
CA VAL A 8 2.57 13.06 23.94
C VAL A 8 3.13 13.61 22.62
N TYR A 9 2.27 14.21 21.79
CA TYR A 9 2.69 14.80 20.50
C TYR A 9 3.16 16.26 20.58
N LYS A 10 2.77 17.02 21.62
CA LYS A 10 3.32 18.36 21.90
C LYS A 10 4.83 18.40 22.17
N ARG A 11 5.48 17.24 22.32
CA ARG A 11 6.93 17.16 22.55
C ARG A 11 7.80 17.39 21.32
N GLN A 12 7.25 17.43 20.10
CA GLN A 12 8.05 17.70 18.89
C GLN A 12 8.35 19.19 18.66
N GLY A 13 7.74 20.09 19.41
CA GLY A 13 8.08 21.52 19.40
C GLY A 13 7.70 22.28 18.13
N ILE A 14 7.02 21.66 17.17
CA ILE A 14 6.56 22.32 15.94
C ILE A 14 5.08 22.70 16.12
N ASP A 15 4.80 24.02 16.06
CA ASP A 15 3.44 24.52 16.02
C ASP A 15 2.94 24.57 14.58
N GLY A 16 2.07 23.60 14.22
CA GLY A 16 1.51 23.49 12.88
C GLY A 16 0.66 24.68 12.44
N SER A 17 0.10 25.47 13.40
CA SER A 17 -0.67 26.68 13.11
C SER A 17 0.20 27.81 12.57
N SER A 18 1.48 27.81 12.90
CA SER A 18 2.47 28.80 12.44
C SER A 18 3.02 28.49 11.03
N LEU A 19 2.76 27.29 10.51
CA LEU A 19 3.29 26.84 9.22
C LEU A 19 2.35 27.23 8.07
N GLY A 20 2.88 27.95 7.06
CA GLY A 20 2.13 28.30 5.85
C GLY A 20 2.19 27.17 4.78
N LEU A 21 1.31 27.26 3.76
CA LEU A 21 1.21 26.25 2.67
C LEU A 21 2.52 26.01 1.91
N THR A 22 3.47 26.93 1.95
CA THR A 22 4.80 26.76 1.33
C THR A 22 5.57 25.56 1.87
N TRP A 23 5.30 25.17 3.13
CA TRP A 23 5.91 23.97 3.72
C TRP A 23 5.40 22.66 3.15
N ALA A 24 4.25 22.68 2.45
CA ALA A 24 3.75 21.51 1.73
C ALA A 24 4.40 21.32 0.35
N VAL A 25 5.13 22.32 -0.17
CA VAL A 25 5.73 22.26 -1.52
C VAL A 25 6.70 21.10 -1.71
N PRO A 26 7.65 20.79 -0.78
CA PRO A 26 8.53 19.64 -0.95
C PRO A 26 7.77 18.31 -0.99
N PHE A 27 6.73 18.17 -0.17
CA PHE A 27 5.89 16.98 -0.15
C PHE A 27 5.09 16.82 -1.46
N ALA A 28 4.43 17.88 -1.90
CA ALA A 28 3.75 17.89 -3.20
C ALA A 28 4.74 17.62 -4.36
N GLY A 29 5.93 18.21 -4.28
CA GLY A 29 6.98 18.06 -5.30
C GLY A 29 7.47 16.62 -5.44
N ILE A 30 7.76 15.91 -4.33
CA ILE A 30 8.16 14.51 -4.40
C ILE A 30 7.02 13.63 -4.92
N LEU A 31 5.79 13.83 -4.45
CA LEU A 31 4.64 13.04 -4.90
C LEU A 31 4.35 13.26 -6.39
N LEU A 32 4.36 14.50 -6.86
CA LEU A 32 4.23 14.81 -8.29
C LEU A 32 5.39 14.26 -9.12
N SER A 33 6.61 14.24 -8.58
CA SER A 33 7.75 13.62 -9.26
C SER A 33 7.55 12.12 -9.44
N ILE A 34 7.07 11.42 -8.39
CA ILE A 34 6.76 9.97 -8.44
C ILE A 34 5.63 9.71 -9.46
N ALA A 35 4.61 10.55 -9.49
CA ALA A 35 3.48 10.38 -10.39
C ALA A 35 3.80 10.69 -11.86
N LEU A 36 4.52 11.77 -12.13
CA LEU A 36 4.66 12.32 -13.49
C LEU A 36 5.97 11.91 -14.18
N CYS A 37 7.09 11.83 -13.42
CA CYS A 37 8.37 11.54 -14.06
C CYS A 37 8.44 10.14 -14.73
N PRO A 38 7.89 9.06 -14.17
CA PRO A 38 7.85 7.77 -14.87
C PRO A 38 7.07 7.82 -16.18
N LEU A 39 6.03 8.66 -16.26
CA LEU A 39 5.18 8.80 -17.45
C LEU A 39 5.82 9.63 -18.55
N PHE A 40 6.41 10.78 -18.19
CA PHE A 40 6.91 11.76 -19.15
C PHE A 40 8.41 11.68 -19.37
N LEU A 41 9.19 11.19 -18.38
CA LEU A 41 10.64 11.14 -18.37
C LEU A 41 11.17 9.79 -17.88
N PRO A 42 10.72 8.64 -18.43
CA PRO A 42 11.01 7.31 -17.87
C PRO A 42 12.51 7.03 -17.76
N HIS A 43 13.30 7.45 -18.76
CA HIS A 43 14.77 7.25 -18.78
C HIS A 43 15.49 8.03 -17.68
N PHE A 44 15.08 9.27 -17.47
CA PHE A 44 15.60 10.12 -16.39
C PHE A 44 15.19 9.55 -15.04
N TRP A 45 13.94 9.19 -14.87
CA TRP A 45 13.40 8.66 -13.61
C TRP A 45 14.14 7.41 -13.17
N HIS A 46 14.22 6.41 -14.03
CA HIS A 46 14.86 5.13 -13.72
C HIS A 46 16.32 5.29 -13.22
N LYS A 47 17.05 6.30 -13.70
CA LYS A 47 18.44 6.56 -13.28
C LYS A 47 18.55 7.48 -12.07
N ASN A 48 17.55 8.30 -11.78
CA ASN A 48 17.69 9.44 -10.85
C ASN A 48 16.62 9.52 -9.76
N PHE A 49 15.66 8.58 -9.67
CA PHE A 49 14.60 8.66 -8.67
C PHE A 49 15.13 8.86 -7.24
N GLY A 50 16.19 8.17 -6.85
CA GLY A 50 16.82 8.36 -5.55
C GLY A 50 17.41 9.76 -5.34
N LYS A 51 17.99 10.37 -6.40
CA LYS A 51 18.48 11.76 -6.32
C LYS A 51 17.35 12.76 -6.21
N VAL A 52 16.24 12.52 -6.91
CA VAL A 52 15.03 13.34 -6.81
C VAL A 52 14.44 13.26 -5.40
N ALA A 53 14.40 12.07 -4.80
CA ALA A 53 13.95 11.89 -3.42
C ALA A 53 14.83 12.66 -2.43
N VAL A 54 16.15 12.54 -2.54
CA VAL A 54 17.11 13.30 -1.70
C VAL A 54 16.98 14.80 -1.93
N PHE A 55 16.84 15.26 -3.17
CA PHE A 55 16.63 16.68 -3.48
C PHE A 55 15.42 17.26 -2.74
N TRP A 56 14.26 16.61 -2.83
CA TRP A 56 13.07 17.09 -2.12
C TRP A 56 13.20 16.99 -0.61
N ALA A 57 13.84 15.90 -0.11
CA ALA A 57 14.15 15.77 1.31
C ALA A 57 15.01 16.94 1.82
N LEU A 58 16.04 17.36 1.07
CA LEU A 58 16.85 18.51 1.42
C LEU A 58 16.09 19.83 1.32
N CYS A 59 15.23 19.99 0.30
CA CYS A 59 14.32 21.15 0.18
C CYS A 59 13.36 21.29 1.37
N CYS A 60 13.06 20.20 2.08
CA CYS A 60 12.28 20.22 3.31
C CYS A 60 13.18 20.40 4.54
N ALA A 61 14.16 19.52 4.72
CA ALA A 61 14.96 19.43 5.93
C ALA A 61 15.80 20.68 6.21
N VAL A 62 16.44 21.25 5.17
CA VAL A 62 17.30 22.42 5.35
C VAL A 62 16.51 23.66 5.82
N PRO A 63 15.39 24.06 5.16
CA PRO A 63 14.59 25.18 5.68
C PRO A 63 13.97 24.87 7.04
N LEU A 64 13.54 23.62 7.30
CA LEU A 64 12.95 23.22 8.58
C LEU A 64 13.93 23.46 9.72
N CYS A 65 15.18 23.01 9.58
CA CYS A 65 16.22 23.26 10.58
C CYS A 65 16.65 24.72 10.67
N ALA A 66 16.64 25.48 9.58
CA ALA A 66 17.04 26.87 9.56
C ALA A 66 15.99 27.80 10.21
N VAL A 67 14.69 27.54 10.00
CA VAL A 67 13.61 28.39 10.45
C VAL A 67 13.17 28.04 11.88
N LEU A 68 12.99 26.75 12.18
CA LEU A 68 12.51 26.30 13.49
C LEU A 68 13.64 26.07 14.51
N GLY A 69 14.89 26.18 14.08
CA GLY A 69 16.08 25.85 14.86
C GLY A 69 16.58 24.43 14.62
N PHE A 70 17.90 24.28 14.65
CA PHE A 70 18.57 23.04 14.27
C PHE A 70 18.13 21.84 15.11
N SER A 71 17.98 22.02 16.43
CA SER A 71 17.54 20.95 17.34
C SER A 71 16.11 20.51 17.03
N VAL A 72 15.16 21.43 16.93
CA VAL A 72 13.74 21.12 16.68
C VAL A 72 13.55 20.45 15.32
N GLY A 73 14.17 20.99 14.28
CA GLY A 73 14.07 20.43 12.93
C GLY A 73 14.69 19.03 12.83
N THR A 74 15.88 18.81 13.42
CA THR A 74 16.54 17.49 13.42
C THR A 74 15.77 16.49 14.27
N ASP A 75 15.28 16.86 15.44
CA ASP A 75 14.52 15.95 16.32
C ASP A 75 13.23 15.47 15.63
N ALA A 76 12.51 16.35 14.92
CA ALA A 76 11.30 15.98 14.18
C ALA A 76 11.60 15.02 13.03
N ILE A 77 12.67 15.28 12.24
CA ILE A 77 13.07 14.40 11.13
C ILE A 77 13.54 13.05 11.66
N VAL A 78 14.40 13.04 12.69
CA VAL A 78 14.93 11.82 13.30
C VAL A 78 13.78 10.98 13.87
N HIS A 79 12.82 11.63 14.53
CA HIS A 79 11.65 10.93 15.06
C HIS A 79 10.87 10.19 13.96
N VAL A 80 10.50 10.85 12.88
CA VAL A 80 9.75 10.22 11.77
C VAL A 80 10.57 9.13 11.09
N LEU A 81 11.87 9.35 10.91
CA LEU A 81 12.74 8.32 10.32
C LEU A 81 12.87 7.08 11.21
N LEU A 82 13.04 7.23 12.50
CA LEU A 82 13.23 6.11 13.42
C LEU A 82 11.92 5.45 13.84
N ALA A 83 10.85 6.22 14.05
CA ALA A 83 9.57 5.69 14.53
C ALA A 83 8.67 5.15 13.42
N ASP A 84 8.75 5.72 12.21
CA ASP A 84 7.86 5.37 11.10
C ASP A 84 8.61 4.73 9.92
N TYR A 85 9.63 5.40 9.35
CA TYR A 85 10.29 4.95 8.14
C TYR A 85 11.08 3.65 8.33
N VAL A 86 11.92 3.56 9.36
CA VAL A 86 12.76 2.36 9.58
C VAL A 86 11.92 1.11 9.83
N PRO A 87 10.93 1.10 10.76
CA PRO A 87 10.05 -0.04 10.93
C PRO A 87 9.27 -0.40 9.67
N PHE A 88 8.82 0.60 8.91
CA PHE A 88 8.12 0.40 7.65
C PHE A 88 8.99 -0.32 6.61
N ILE A 89 10.23 0.13 6.39
CA ILE A 89 11.14 -0.49 5.42
C ILE A 89 11.57 -1.89 5.85
N ILE A 90 11.83 -2.10 7.15
CA ILE A 90 12.13 -3.43 7.69
C ILE A 90 10.96 -4.38 7.41
N PHE A 91 9.74 -3.95 7.65
CA PHE A 91 8.54 -4.74 7.43
C PHE A 91 8.34 -5.08 5.95
N VAL A 92 8.26 -4.07 5.08
CA VAL A 92 8.01 -4.29 3.65
C VAL A 92 9.15 -5.09 3.02
N GLY A 93 10.40 -4.82 3.40
CA GLY A 93 11.57 -5.55 2.94
C GLY A 93 11.56 -7.01 3.37
N SER A 94 11.15 -7.29 4.60
CA SER A 94 11.07 -8.66 5.12
C SER A 94 9.97 -9.47 4.41
N LEU A 95 8.79 -8.88 4.22
CA LEU A 95 7.72 -9.50 3.44
C LEU A 95 8.16 -9.76 1.99
N PHE A 96 8.80 -8.78 1.36
CA PHE A 96 9.31 -8.91 -0.01
C PHE A 96 10.31 -10.05 -0.15
N VAL A 97 11.26 -10.18 0.78
CA VAL A 97 12.29 -11.24 0.79
C VAL A 97 11.67 -12.60 1.00
N VAL A 98 10.75 -12.73 1.95
CA VAL A 98 10.11 -14.01 2.29
C VAL A 98 9.13 -14.43 1.18
N ALA A 99 8.28 -13.52 0.71
CA ALA A 99 7.36 -13.81 -0.40
C ALA A 99 8.11 -14.16 -1.69
N GLY A 100 9.21 -13.45 -2.00
CA GLY A 100 10.07 -13.75 -3.15
C GLY A 100 10.78 -15.10 -3.09
N GLY A 101 10.77 -15.76 -1.94
CA GLY A 101 11.26 -17.13 -1.75
C GLY A 101 10.23 -18.23 -2.04
N ILE A 102 8.98 -17.90 -2.35
CA ILE A 102 7.92 -18.87 -2.67
C ILE A 102 7.69 -18.86 -4.18
N HIS A 103 7.73 -20.03 -4.82
CA HIS A 103 7.47 -20.17 -6.25
C HIS A 103 6.39 -21.22 -6.49
N VAL A 104 5.36 -20.82 -7.25
CA VAL A 104 4.27 -21.71 -7.66
C VAL A 104 4.51 -22.20 -9.08
N ARG A 105 4.62 -23.52 -9.25
CA ARG A 105 4.75 -24.19 -10.54
C ARG A 105 3.54 -25.07 -10.80
N GLY A 106 3.06 -25.08 -12.03
CA GLY A 106 1.97 -25.94 -12.46
C GLY A 106 1.46 -25.52 -13.82
N SER A 107 0.83 -26.45 -14.54
CA SER A 107 0.15 -26.13 -15.80
C SER A 107 -1.32 -25.89 -15.51
N PHE A 108 -1.72 -24.65 -15.60
CA PHE A 108 -3.12 -24.26 -15.51
C PHE A 108 -3.62 -23.82 -16.88
N VAL A 109 -4.87 -24.11 -17.17
CA VAL A 109 -5.52 -23.61 -18.38
C VAL A 109 -6.35 -22.41 -18.02
N GLY A 110 -6.09 -21.25 -18.63
CA GLY A 110 -6.75 -19.97 -18.37
C GLY A 110 -8.22 -19.94 -18.80
N ARG A 111 -9.03 -20.83 -18.20
CA ARG A 111 -10.49 -20.77 -18.30
C ARG A 111 -11.03 -19.72 -17.37
N PRO A 112 -12.20 -19.11 -17.64
CA PRO A 112 -12.75 -18.04 -16.80
C PRO A 112 -12.81 -18.39 -15.31
N ILE A 113 -13.28 -19.59 -14.97
CA ILE A 113 -13.36 -20.03 -13.57
C ILE A 113 -12.00 -20.23 -12.92
N VAL A 114 -10.98 -20.66 -13.66
CA VAL A 114 -9.61 -20.79 -13.16
C VAL A 114 -9.01 -19.43 -12.91
N ASN A 115 -9.20 -18.50 -13.82
CA ASN A 115 -8.74 -17.12 -13.65
C ASN A 115 -9.44 -16.42 -12.45
N VAL A 116 -10.77 -16.63 -12.27
CA VAL A 116 -11.49 -16.17 -11.07
C VAL A 116 -10.88 -16.72 -9.79
N ALA A 117 -10.54 -18.03 -9.79
CA ALA A 117 -9.90 -18.66 -8.64
C ALA A 117 -8.53 -18.05 -8.35
N PHE A 118 -7.70 -17.77 -9.38
CA PHE A 118 -6.42 -17.08 -9.23
C PHE A 118 -6.60 -15.67 -8.64
N LEU A 119 -7.55 -14.90 -9.16
CA LEU A 119 -7.82 -13.53 -8.69
C LEU A 119 -8.36 -13.53 -7.26
N GLY A 120 -9.31 -14.40 -6.94
CA GLY A 120 -9.88 -14.54 -5.60
C GLY A 120 -8.85 -15.02 -4.57
N LEU A 121 -8.07 -16.07 -4.92
CA LEU A 121 -7.00 -16.55 -4.07
C LEU A 121 -5.93 -15.46 -3.86
N GLY A 122 -5.57 -14.73 -4.91
CA GLY A 122 -4.63 -13.64 -4.83
C GLY A 122 -5.10 -12.51 -3.91
N ALA A 123 -6.39 -12.15 -3.97
CA ALA A 123 -6.97 -11.17 -3.06
C ALA A 123 -6.93 -11.64 -1.59
N VAL A 124 -7.14 -12.94 -1.33
CA VAL A 124 -7.00 -13.49 0.02
C VAL A 124 -5.53 -13.49 0.47
N LEU A 125 -4.62 -13.99 -0.37
CA LEU A 125 -3.19 -14.07 -0.05
C LEU A 125 -2.55 -12.70 0.18
N ALA A 126 -3.03 -11.66 -0.49
CA ALA A 126 -2.55 -10.29 -0.29
C ALA A 126 -2.59 -9.87 1.18
N ASN A 127 -3.58 -10.33 1.95
CA ASN A 127 -3.69 -10.01 3.38
C ASN A 127 -2.64 -10.67 4.28
N PHE A 128 -1.92 -11.65 3.78
CA PHE A 128 -0.91 -12.40 4.56
C PHE A 128 0.52 -12.10 4.14
N MET A 129 0.74 -11.81 2.86
CA MET A 129 2.08 -11.62 2.30
C MET A 129 2.26 -10.27 1.57
N GLY A 130 1.29 -9.37 1.74
CA GLY A 130 1.24 -8.08 1.07
C GLY A 130 0.79 -8.18 -0.38
N THR A 131 0.22 -7.09 -0.89
CA THR A 131 -0.20 -6.95 -2.29
C THR A 131 0.96 -7.21 -3.25
N THR A 132 2.16 -6.70 -2.96
CA THR A 132 3.37 -6.95 -3.75
C THR A 132 3.77 -8.42 -3.75
N GLY A 133 3.77 -9.07 -2.58
CA GLY A 133 4.12 -10.49 -2.45
C GLY A 133 3.14 -11.40 -3.21
N ALA A 134 1.84 -11.18 -3.03
CA ALA A 134 0.81 -11.94 -3.73
C ALA A 134 0.86 -11.71 -5.26
N ALA A 135 1.13 -10.47 -5.68
CA ALA A 135 1.30 -10.15 -7.10
C ALA A 135 2.52 -10.87 -7.70
N MET A 136 3.67 -10.84 -7.04
CA MET A 136 4.87 -11.56 -7.52
C MET A 136 4.66 -13.06 -7.61
N LEU A 137 3.96 -13.64 -6.62
CA LEU A 137 3.70 -15.07 -6.55
C LEU A 137 2.80 -15.55 -7.70
N LEU A 138 1.74 -14.81 -8.01
CA LEU A 138 0.66 -15.29 -8.87
C LEU A 138 0.69 -14.76 -10.30
N ILE A 139 1.38 -13.65 -10.59
CA ILE A 139 1.36 -13.04 -11.92
C ILE A 139 1.94 -13.96 -13.00
N ARG A 140 3.05 -14.64 -12.71
CA ARG A 140 3.71 -15.54 -13.69
C ARG A 140 2.90 -16.80 -13.98
N PRO A 141 2.44 -17.58 -12.98
CA PRO A 141 1.53 -18.69 -13.24
C PRO A 141 0.27 -18.28 -13.98
N LEU A 142 -0.27 -17.08 -13.70
CA LEU A 142 -1.45 -16.56 -14.40
C LEU A 142 -1.16 -16.20 -15.86
N ILE A 143 0.02 -15.66 -16.17
CA ILE A 143 0.47 -15.40 -17.54
C ILE A 143 0.62 -16.73 -18.30
N GLU A 144 1.26 -17.72 -17.69
CA GLU A 144 1.45 -19.05 -18.28
C GLU A 144 0.11 -19.75 -18.53
N ALA A 145 -0.81 -19.71 -17.57
CA ALA A 145 -2.17 -20.26 -17.72
C ALA A 145 -2.92 -19.66 -18.93
N ASN A 146 -2.67 -18.40 -19.23
CA ASN A 146 -3.32 -17.66 -20.32
C ASN A 146 -2.43 -17.54 -21.59
N ALA A 147 -1.31 -18.25 -21.68
CA ALA A 147 -0.35 -18.11 -22.79
C ALA A 147 -0.99 -18.31 -24.17
N GLY A 148 -1.86 -19.31 -24.31
CA GLY A 148 -2.55 -19.63 -25.56
C GLY A 148 -3.73 -18.73 -25.92
N ARG A 149 -4.14 -17.81 -25.03
CA ARG A 149 -5.29 -16.92 -25.26
C ARG A 149 -4.89 -15.65 -26.00
N THR A 150 -5.72 -15.26 -26.95
CA THR A 150 -5.58 -13.98 -27.69
C THR A 150 -6.14 -12.84 -26.85
N ARG A 151 -7.31 -13.04 -26.26
CA ARG A 151 -8.02 -12.04 -25.46
C ARG A 151 -7.79 -12.32 -23.96
N LYS A 152 -6.71 -11.79 -23.40
CA LYS A 152 -6.30 -12.02 -22.01
C LYS A 152 -5.99 -10.75 -21.22
N MET A 153 -5.99 -9.59 -21.87
CA MET A 153 -5.63 -8.31 -21.24
C MET A 153 -6.50 -7.99 -20.02
N GLN A 154 -7.81 -8.25 -20.08
CA GLN A 154 -8.75 -8.03 -18.97
C GLN A 154 -8.34 -8.79 -17.69
N THR A 155 -7.74 -9.97 -17.82
CA THR A 155 -7.29 -10.78 -16.67
C THR A 155 -6.26 -10.01 -15.85
N PHE A 156 -5.33 -9.32 -16.49
CA PHE A 156 -4.25 -8.59 -15.81
C PHE A 156 -4.72 -7.23 -15.31
N ILE A 157 -5.70 -6.61 -15.96
CA ILE A 157 -6.38 -5.42 -15.44
C ILE A 157 -7.07 -5.74 -14.11
N PHE A 158 -7.87 -6.81 -14.06
CA PHE A 158 -8.54 -7.23 -12.85
C PHE A 158 -7.59 -7.80 -11.78
N PHE A 159 -6.44 -8.31 -12.20
CA PHE A 159 -5.36 -8.69 -11.28
C PHE A 159 -4.84 -7.46 -10.52
N ILE A 160 -4.67 -6.33 -11.21
CA ILE A 160 -4.31 -5.07 -10.56
C ILE A 160 -5.43 -4.63 -9.62
N PHE A 161 -6.69 -4.67 -10.04
CA PHE A 161 -7.81 -4.27 -9.19
C PHE A 161 -7.87 -5.08 -7.90
N LEU A 162 -7.82 -6.39 -8.01
CA LEU A 162 -8.07 -7.33 -6.92
C LEU A 162 -6.82 -7.64 -6.12
N VAL A 163 -5.77 -8.18 -6.78
CA VAL A 163 -4.62 -8.74 -6.06
C VAL A 163 -3.66 -7.64 -5.61
N ALA A 164 -3.43 -6.65 -6.48
CA ALA A 164 -2.48 -5.59 -6.20
C ALA A 164 -3.04 -4.44 -5.34
N ASN A 165 -4.35 -4.40 -5.08
CA ASN A 165 -4.98 -3.32 -4.30
C ASN A 165 -6.09 -3.83 -3.37
N VAL A 166 -7.34 -3.98 -3.86
CA VAL A 166 -8.51 -4.30 -3.03
C VAL A 166 -8.25 -5.48 -2.09
N GLY A 167 -7.56 -6.50 -2.58
CA GLY A 167 -7.22 -7.70 -1.83
C GLY A 167 -6.50 -7.44 -0.50
N GLY A 168 -5.62 -6.44 -0.44
CA GLY A 168 -4.80 -6.16 0.73
C GLY A 168 -5.48 -5.40 1.88
N ALA A 169 -6.80 -5.23 1.87
CA ALA A 169 -7.46 -4.30 2.79
C ALA A 169 -7.78 -4.84 4.19
N LEU A 170 -7.61 -6.14 4.46
CA LEU A 170 -8.12 -6.72 5.71
C LEU A 170 -7.12 -6.75 6.87
N THR A 171 -5.83 -6.62 6.60
CA THR A 171 -4.82 -6.69 7.66
C THR A 171 -3.72 -5.65 7.45
N PRO A 172 -2.98 -5.28 8.51
CA PRO A 172 -1.79 -4.44 8.38
C PRO A 172 -0.70 -5.04 7.47
N LEU A 173 -0.72 -6.36 7.26
CA LEU A 173 0.22 -7.04 6.37
C LEU A 173 -0.16 -6.90 4.90
N GLY A 174 -1.42 -6.55 4.62
CA GLY A 174 -1.98 -6.56 3.28
C GLY A 174 -1.47 -5.42 2.40
N ASP A 175 -1.54 -4.21 2.90
CA ASP A 175 -1.11 -3.04 2.12
C ASP A 175 -0.42 -2.00 2.99
N PRO A 176 0.60 -1.28 2.50
CA PRO A 176 1.38 -0.30 3.24
C PRO A 176 0.60 0.72 4.08
N PRO A 177 -0.52 1.30 3.61
CA PRO A 177 -1.34 2.21 4.41
C PRO A 177 -1.77 1.62 5.75
N LEU A 178 -2.22 0.37 5.75
CA LEU A 178 -2.74 -0.27 6.95
C LEU A 178 -1.64 -0.61 7.95
N PHE A 179 -0.44 -0.93 7.47
CA PHE A 179 0.72 -1.10 8.35
C PHE A 179 1.13 0.22 9.01
N LEU A 180 1.08 1.34 8.28
CA LEU A 180 1.33 2.65 8.86
C LEU A 180 0.27 3.01 9.92
N GLY A 181 -1.00 2.68 9.67
CA GLY A 181 -2.05 2.79 10.68
C GLY A 181 -1.74 1.96 11.93
N PHE A 182 -1.28 0.73 11.76
CA PHE A 182 -0.85 -0.15 12.85
C PHE A 182 0.32 0.44 13.64
N LEU A 183 1.32 1.02 12.98
CA LEU A 183 2.42 1.74 13.65
C LEU A 183 1.92 2.95 14.45
N LYS A 184 0.83 3.59 14.02
CA LYS A 184 0.18 4.70 14.74
C LYS A 184 -0.75 4.21 15.87
N GLY A 185 -0.92 2.89 16.04
CA GLY A 185 -1.69 2.31 17.14
C GLY A 185 -3.07 1.77 16.74
N VAL A 186 -3.40 1.70 15.46
CA VAL A 186 -4.60 1.01 14.98
C VAL A 186 -4.47 -0.49 15.27
N GLY A 187 -5.51 -1.09 15.83
CA GLY A 187 -5.52 -2.52 16.20
C GLY A 187 -5.37 -3.44 14.99
N PHE A 188 -4.62 -4.53 15.15
CA PHE A 188 -4.35 -5.48 14.07
C PHE A 188 -5.62 -6.01 13.40
N PHE A 189 -6.62 -6.41 14.19
CA PHE A 189 -7.88 -6.96 13.67
C PHE A 189 -8.93 -5.89 13.35
N TRP A 190 -8.69 -4.63 13.73
CA TRP A 190 -9.66 -3.56 13.50
C TRP A 190 -10.05 -3.46 12.02
N THR A 191 -9.07 -3.53 11.12
CA THR A 191 -9.30 -3.49 9.68
C THR A 191 -10.11 -4.69 9.18
N ALA A 192 -9.81 -5.89 9.67
CA ALA A 192 -10.59 -7.07 9.32
C ALA A 192 -12.04 -6.97 9.82
N GLU A 193 -12.26 -6.49 11.05
CA GLU A 193 -13.59 -6.34 11.64
C GLU A 193 -14.45 -5.32 10.88
N HIS A 194 -13.88 -4.20 10.46
CA HIS A 194 -14.63 -3.11 9.83
C HIS A 194 -14.64 -3.18 8.30
N LEU A 195 -13.61 -3.75 7.67
CA LEU A 195 -13.49 -3.80 6.22
C LEU A 195 -13.90 -5.14 5.60
N MET A 196 -14.23 -6.17 6.39
CA MET A 196 -14.60 -7.50 5.86
C MET A 196 -15.79 -7.42 4.90
N LEU A 197 -16.87 -6.75 5.29
CA LEU A 197 -18.05 -6.62 4.43
C LEU A 197 -17.79 -5.74 3.20
N PRO A 198 -17.19 -4.53 3.31
CA PRO A 198 -16.77 -3.77 2.15
C PRO A 198 -15.86 -4.56 1.20
N TRP A 199 -14.87 -5.26 1.75
CA TRP A 199 -13.95 -6.08 0.98
C TRP A 199 -14.64 -7.22 0.23
N LEU A 200 -15.54 -7.96 0.91
CA LEU A 200 -16.31 -9.05 0.30
C LEU A 200 -17.21 -8.54 -0.82
N LEU A 201 -17.92 -7.42 -0.59
CA LEU A 201 -18.80 -6.85 -1.59
C LEU A 201 -18.00 -6.34 -2.79
N CYS A 202 -16.97 -5.53 -2.57
CA CYS A 202 -16.12 -5.00 -3.63
C CYS A 202 -15.47 -6.13 -4.45
N SER A 203 -14.78 -7.06 -3.77
CA SER A 203 -14.11 -8.20 -4.43
C SER A 203 -15.10 -9.11 -5.14
N GLY A 204 -16.25 -9.41 -4.53
CA GLY A 204 -17.29 -10.24 -5.12
C GLY A 204 -17.88 -9.64 -6.40
N VAL A 205 -18.22 -8.35 -6.37
CA VAL A 205 -18.72 -7.62 -7.55
C VAL A 205 -17.66 -7.59 -8.66
N LEU A 206 -16.41 -7.29 -8.33
CA LEU A 206 -15.31 -7.27 -9.31
C LEU A 206 -15.06 -8.66 -9.91
N LEU A 207 -15.04 -9.73 -9.11
CA LEU A 207 -14.90 -11.10 -9.60
C LEU A 207 -16.06 -11.51 -10.50
N PHE A 208 -17.27 -11.09 -10.17
CA PHE A 208 -18.46 -11.35 -10.98
C PHE A 208 -18.39 -10.63 -12.34
N ILE A 209 -18.07 -9.32 -12.34
CA ILE A 209 -17.90 -8.54 -13.58
C ILE A 209 -16.77 -9.16 -14.42
N TYR A 210 -15.65 -9.51 -13.80
CA TYR A 210 -14.56 -10.19 -14.47
C TYR A 210 -15.01 -11.48 -15.13
N PHE A 211 -15.73 -12.36 -14.40
CA PHE A 211 -16.22 -13.63 -14.91
C PHE A 211 -17.08 -13.46 -16.16
N LEU A 212 -17.96 -12.45 -16.18
CA LEU A 212 -18.81 -12.17 -17.35
C LEU A 212 -17.97 -11.72 -18.55
N ILE A 213 -17.04 -10.78 -18.37
CA ILE A 213 -16.17 -10.26 -19.42
C ILE A 213 -15.25 -11.37 -19.96
N ASP A 214 -14.59 -12.11 -19.05
CA ASP A 214 -13.64 -13.15 -19.43
C ASP A 214 -14.32 -14.33 -20.10
N SER A 215 -15.56 -14.69 -19.67
CA SER A 215 -16.37 -15.72 -20.34
C SER A 215 -16.73 -15.36 -21.77
N ALA A 216 -17.07 -14.08 -22.01
CA ALA A 216 -17.34 -13.58 -23.36
C ALA A 216 -16.06 -13.59 -24.24
N CYS A 217 -14.93 -13.20 -23.68
CA CYS A 217 -13.62 -13.26 -24.34
C CYS A 217 -13.20 -14.72 -24.65
N PHE A 218 -13.36 -15.60 -23.68
CA PHE A 218 -12.99 -17.02 -23.81
C PHE A 218 -13.84 -17.73 -24.90
N LYS A 219 -15.14 -17.46 -24.97
CA LYS A 219 -15.99 -18.00 -26.06
C LYS A 219 -15.47 -17.61 -27.44
N LYS A 220 -14.99 -16.36 -27.61
CA LYS A 220 -14.39 -15.91 -28.86
C LYS A 220 -13.04 -16.56 -29.12
N ASP A 221 -12.19 -16.73 -28.09
CA ASP A 221 -10.91 -17.43 -28.22
C ASP A 221 -11.10 -18.88 -28.66
N VAL A 222 -12.12 -19.58 -28.12
CA VAL A 222 -12.47 -20.96 -28.52
C VAL A 222 -12.96 -20.99 -29.97
N ALA A 223 -13.79 -20.05 -30.39
CA ALA A 223 -14.26 -19.96 -31.77
C ALA A 223 -13.11 -19.68 -32.75
N ASP A 224 -12.09 -18.92 -32.31
CA ASP A 224 -10.87 -18.63 -33.09
C ASP A 224 -9.83 -19.78 -33.04
N GLY A 225 -10.18 -20.94 -32.46
CA GLY A 225 -9.35 -22.16 -32.46
C GLY A 225 -8.42 -22.34 -31.27
N PHE A 226 -8.70 -21.65 -30.12
CA PHE A 226 -7.93 -21.89 -28.90
C PHE A 226 -7.91 -23.36 -28.52
N LYS A 227 -6.69 -23.89 -28.35
CA LYS A 227 -6.43 -25.26 -27.84
C LYS A 227 -5.71 -25.15 -26.51
N ALA A 228 -6.22 -25.86 -25.50
CA ALA A 228 -5.53 -25.96 -24.22
C ALA A 228 -4.17 -26.64 -24.42
N PRO A 229 -3.10 -26.23 -23.72
CA PRO A 229 -1.83 -26.89 -23.75
C PRO A 229 -1.97 -28.38 -23.39
N ALA A 230 -1.33 -29.26 -24.17
CA ALA A 230 -1.40 -30.71 -23.97
C ALA A 230 -0.56 -31.20 -22.77
N GLU A 231 0.49 -30.45 -22.41
CA GLU A 231 1.38 -30.81 -21.30
C GLU A 231 0.86 -30.28 -19.97
N THR A 232 0.62 -31.19 -19.04
CA THR A 232 0.27 -30.86 -17.66
C THR A 232 1.51 -31.04 -16.77
N LYS A 233 2.09 -29.95 -16.31
CA LYS A 233 3.09 -29.98 -15.23
C LYS A 233 2.35 -30.16 -13.89
N ALA A 234 2.84 -31.08 -13.06
CA ALA A 234 2.29 -31.23 -11.71
C ALA A 234 2.37 -29.93 -10.92
N PHE A 235 1.32 -29.67 -10.16
CA PHE A 235 1.32 -28.54 -9.22
C PHE A 235 2.38 -28.76 -8.14
N ALA A 236 3.22 -27.77 -7.92
CA ALA A 236 4.21 -27.77 -6.85
C ALA A 236 4.44 -26.36 -6.32
N ILE A 237 4.65 -26.26 -5.01
CA ILE A 237 5.09 -25.05 -4.34
C ILE A 237 6.55 -25.26 -3.92
N GLU A 238 7.44 -24.52 -4.55
CA GLU A 238 8.87 -24.51 -4.23
C GLU A 238 9.15 -23.41 -3.18
N GLY A 239 10.12 -23.66 -2.30
CA GLY A 239 10.44 -22.72 -1.22
C GLY A 239 9.43 -22.73 -0.07
N GLY A 240 8.80 -23.88 0.21
CA GLY A 240 7.77 -24.03 1.26
C GLY A 240 8.19 -23.56 2.66
N ILE A 241 9.50 -23.55 2.97
CA ILE A 241 10.02 -22.98 4.22
C ILE A 241 9.60 -21.50 4.41
N ASN A 242 9.46 -20.74 3.32
CA ASN A 242 9.05 -19.34 3.40
C ASN A 242 7.59 -19.16 3.83
N VAL A 243 6.74 -20.17 3.68
CA VAL A 243 5.38 -20.15 4.25
C VAL A 243 5.43 -20.15 5.78
N LEU A 244 6.36 -20.93 6.37
CA LEU A 244 6.58 -20.93 7.82
C LEU A 244 7.21 -19.61 8.30
N LEU A 245 8.17 -19.07 7.53
CA LEU A 245 8.77 -17.77 7.85
C LEU A 245 7.75 -16.64 7.74
N LEU A 246 6.83 -16.71 6.78
CA LEU A 246 5.71 -15.77 6.68
C LEU A 246 4.78 -15.86 7.90
N ALA A 247 4.46 -17.07 8.36
CA ALA A 247 3.71 -17.25 9.60
C ALA A 247 4.48 -16.66 10.81
N GLY A 248 5.81 -16.73 10.81
CA GLY A 248 6.66 -16.06 11.79
C GLY A 248 6.54 -14.53 11.76
N ILE A 249 6.51 -13.91 10.57
CA ILE A 249 6.27 -12.48 10.40
C ILE A 249 4.90 -12.10 10.96
N ILE A 250 3.85 -12.85 10.63
CA ILE A 250 2.50 -12.64 11.18
C ILE A 250 2.54 -12.72 12.71
N GLY A 251 3.19 -13.74 13.26
CA GLY A 251 3.36 -13.92 14.71
C GLY A 251 4.07 -12.75 15.38
N ALA A 252 5.12 -12.19 14.76
CA ALA A 252 5.84 -11.03 15.28
C ALA A 252 4.97 -9.75 15.28
N VAL A 253 4.14 -9.55 14.25
CA VAL A 253 3.19 -8.42 14.21
C VAL A 253 2.13 -8.58 15.31
N LEU A 254 1.54 -9.78 15.43
CA LEU A 254 0.56 -10.07 16.46
C LEU A 254 1.16 -9.89 17.88
N TYR A 255 2.37 -10.40 18.10
CA TYR A 255 3.07 -10.18 19.37
C TYR A 255 3.16 -8.68 19.70
N SER A 256 3.64 -7.85 18.76
CA SER A 256 3.78 -6.41 19.01
C SER A 256 2.43 -5.68 19.15
N GLY A 257 1.36 -6.21 18.57
CA GLY A 257 0.01 -5.65 18.67
C GLY A 257 -0.68 -5.93 20.02
N PHE A 258 -0.44 -7.12 20.60
CA PHE A 258 -1.13 -7.56 21.80
C PHE A 258 -0.31 -7.49 23.09
N SER A 259 1.02 -7.60 22.99
CA SER A 259 1.89 -7.51 24.16
C SER A 259 2.07 -6.05 24.60
N ARG A 260 2.10 -5.84 25.90
CA ARG A 260 2.37 -4.55 26.55
C ARG A 260 3.26 -4.80 27.76
N SER A 261 4.57 -4.78 27.57
CA SER A 261 5.54 -4.97 28.67
C SER A 261 5.68 -3.73 29.56
N GLY A 262 5.33 -2.56 29.01
CA GLY A 262 5.59 -1.27 29.64
C GLY A 262 7.08 -0.88 29.66
N ILE A 263 7.94 -1.66 28.99
CA ILE A 263 9.37 -1.36 28.89
C ILE A 263 9.58 -0.51 27.64
N GLU A 264 10.16 0.67 27.83
CA GLU A 264 10.50 1.61 26.75
C GLU A 264 11.99 1.92 26.77
N PHE A 265 12.56 2.01 25.58
CA PHE A 265 13.93 2.45 25.37
C PHE A 265 13.92 3.79 24.64
N THR A 266 14.74 4.72 25.11
CA THR A 266 14.88 6.03 24.46
C THR A 266 16.21 6.11 23.70
N PHE A 267 16.13 6.38 22.42
CA PHE A 267 17.30 6.63 21.57
C PHE A 267 17.07 7.87 20.71
N LEU A 268 17.97 8.83 20.76
CA LEU A 268 17.86 10.13 20.05
C LEU A 268 16.50 10.80 20.28
N ASN A 269 16.06 10.89 21.51
CA ASN A 269 14.75 11.44 21.93
C ASN A 269 13.52 10.71 21.37
N VAL A 270 13.70 9.54 20.73
CA VAL A 270 12.61 8.67 20.26
C VAL A 270 12.40 7.53 21.25
N HIS A 271 11.15 7.30 21.63
CA HIS A 271 10.76 6.22 22.52
C HIS A 271 10.34 4.99 21.74
N PHE A 272 10.93 3.85 22.06
CA PHE A 272 10.64 2.57 21.44
C PHE A 272 10.13 1.59 22.49
N ALA A 273 8.93 1.08 22.30
CA ALA A 273 8.44 -0.04 23.11
C ALA A 273 9.28 -1.31 22.81
N LEU A 274 9.58 -2.10 23.82
CA LEU A 274 10.32 -3.35 23.66
C LEU A 274 9.70 -4.25 22.58
N GLU A 275 8.38 -4.33 22.54
CA GLU A 275 7.64 -5.15 21.60
C GLU A 275 7.90 -4.74 20.13
N SER A 276 8.02 -3.44 19.87
CA SER A 276 8.35 -2.92 18.54
C SER A 276 9.77 -3.30 18.13
N ILE A 277 10.73 -3.20 19.04
CA ILE A 277 12.13 -3.61 18.79
C ILE A 277 12.20 -5.12 18.52
N VAL A 278 11.54 -5.93 19.33
CA VAL A 278 11.49 -7.39 19.16
C VAL A 278 10.85 -7.76 17.82
N ARG A 279 9.74 -7.14 17.46
CA ARG A 279 9.10 -7.32 16.15
C ARG A 279 10.06 -7.05 14.98
N ASP A 280 10.73 -5.91 15.00
CA ASP A 280 11.61 -5.48 13.91
C ASP A 280 12.86 -6.38 13.80
N LEU A 281 13.41 -6.80 14.95
CA LEU A 281 14.50 -7.79 14.97
C LEU A 281 14.05 -9.17 14.47
N CYS A 282 12.83 -9.60 14.81
CA CYS A 282 12.24 -10.83 14.25
C CYS A 282 12.09 -10.74 12.73
N PHE A 283 11.63 -9.61 12.20
CA PHE A 283 11.52 -9.41 10.76
C PHE A 283 12.87 -9.55 10.06
N LEU A 284 13.90 -8.91 10.57
CA LEU A 284 15.26 -9.00 10.01
C LEU A 284 15.81 -10.44 10.09
N ALA A 285 15.60 -11.12 11.23
CA ALA A 285 16.02 -12.50 11.40
C ALA A 285 15.29 -13.45 10.43
N LEU A 286 13.97 -13.32 10.28
CA LEU A 286 13.18 -14.15 9.38
C LEU A 286 13.53 -13.89 7.90
N ALA A 287 13.78 -12.64 7.52
CA ALA A 287 14.28 -12.30 6.20
C ALA A 287 15.67 -12.90 5.95
N GLY A 288 16.58 -12.80 6.91
CA GLY A 288 17.91 -13.43 6.86
C GLY A 288 17.84 -14.95 6.71
N LEU A 289 16.97 -15.61 7.51
CA LEU A 289 16.72 -17.05 7.39
C LEU A 289 16.14 -17.41 6.02
N SER A 290 15.23 -16.62 5.49
CA SER A 290 14.70 -16.81 4.14
C SER A 290 15.80 -16.74 3.07
N LEU A 291 16.73 -15.80 3.17
CA LEU A 291 17.85 -15.70 2.23
C LEU A 291 18.80 -16.92 2.32
N MET A 292 19.00 -17.44 3.53
CA MET A 292 19.90 -18.57 3.77
C MET A 292 19.30 -19.93 3.41
N LEU A 293 18.00 -20.13 3.69
CA LEU A 293 17.34 -21.43 3.59
C LEU A 293 16.63 -21.64 2.24
N THR A 294 16.37 -20.59 1.47
CA THR A 294 15.72 -20.71 0.17
C THR A 294 16.74 -21.02 -0.91
N ALA A 295 16.50 -22.07 -1.68
CA ALA A 295 17.35 -22.44 -2.80
C ALA A 295 17.47 -21.29 -3.81
N LYS A 296 18.69 -21.06 -4.30
CA LYS A 296 18.96 -20.00 -5.29
C LYS A 296 18.11 -20.16 -6.56
N ALA A 297 17.93 -21.41 -7.02
CA ALA A 297 17.10 -21.72 -8.18
C ALA A 297 15.63 -21.25 -8.01
N THR A 298 15.06 -21.33 -6.81
CA THR A 298 13.69 -20.85 -6.53
C THR A 298 13.60 -19.33 -6.66
N ARG A 299 14.60 -18.59 -6.18
CA ARG A 299 14.65 -17.12 -6.31
C ARG A 299 14.89 -16.70 -7.75
N GLU A 300 15.74 -17.42 -8.48
CA GLU A 300 15.97 -17.19 -9.91
C GLU A 300 14.70 -17.46 -10.73
N ALA A 301 13.95 -18.53 -10.40
CA ALA A 301 12.66 -18.81 -11.03
C ALA A 301 11.62 -17.70 -10.79
N ASN A 302 11.67 -17.05 -9.62
CA ASN A 302 10.86 -15.88 -9.30
C ASN A 302 11.42 -14.58 -9.88
N HIS A 303 12.59 -14.59 -10.54
CA HIS A 303 13.30 -13.36 -10.96
C HIS A 303 13.45 -12.35 -9.82
N PHE A 304 13.80 -12.86 -8.64
CA PHE A 304 13.98 -12.02 -7.46
C PHE A 304 15.17 -11.08 -7.67
N THR A 305 14.94 -9.77 -7.55
CA THR A 305 15.96 -8.72 -7.54
C THR A 305 15.70 -7.77 -6.38
N TRP A 306 16.71 -7.03 -5.97
CA TRP A 306 16.60 -6.03 -4.91
C TRP A 306 16.03 -4.69 -5.38
N ASP A 307 15.95 -4.47 -6.70
CA ASP A 307 15.57 -3.18 -7.27
C ASP A 307 14.23 -2.64 -6.75
N PRO A 308 13.14 -3.44 -6.69
CA PRO A 308 11.85 -2.93 -6.23
C PRO A 308 11.89 -2.41 -4.79
N ILE A 309 12.52 -3.16 -3.87
CA ILE A 309 12.57 -2.74 -2.46
C ILE A 309 13.53 -1.57 -2.24
N LEU A 310 14.62 -1.48 -3.02
CA LEU A 310 15.53 -0.35 -2.97
C LEU A 310 14.88 0.92 -3.54
N GLU A 311 14.04 0.79 -4.56
CA GLU A 311 13.25 1.91 -5.08
C GLU A 311 12.29 2.42 -4.00
N VAL A 312 11.49 1.53 -3.41
CA VAL A 312 10.60 1.85 -2.29
C VAL A 312 11.37 2.53 -1.16
N ALA A 313 12.48 1.96 -0.71
CA ALA A 313 13.27 2.55 0.38
C ALA A 313 13.73 3.98 0.08
N LYS A 314 14.26 4.24 -1.12
CA LYS A 314 14.75 5.57 -1.49
C LYS A 314 13.62 6.60 -1.62
N LEU A 315 12.51 6.22 -2.23
CA LEU A 315 11.37 7.12 -2.42
C LEU A 315 10.69 7.44 -1.10
N PHE A 316 10.45 6.44 -0.28
CA PHE A 316 9.81 6.62 1.03
C PHE A 316 10.69 7.40 2.01
N PHE A 317 12.02 7.29 1.94
CA PHE A 317 12.89 8.18 2.69
C PHE A 317 12.56 9.65 2.41
N GLY A 318 12.48 10.03 1.13
CA GLY A 318 12.10 11.40 0.75
C GLY A 318 10.71 11.79 1.20
N ILE A 319 9.73 10.89 1.03
CA ILE A 319 8.34 11.10 1.44
C ILE A 319 8.24 11.34 2.95
N PHE A 320 8.86 10.48 3.77
CA PHE A 320 8.79 10.60 5.23
C PHE A 320 9.49 11.85 5.76
N VAL A 321 10.54 12.32 5.13
CA VAL A 321 11.14 13.62 5.48
C VAL A 321 10.23 14.77 5.10
N CYS A 322 9.68 14.77 3.87
CA CYS A 322 8.86 15.86 3.36
C CYS A 322 7.49 15.96 4.01
N ILE A 323 6.95 14.87 4.55
CA ILE A 323 5.61 14.85 5.18
C ILE A 323 5.62 15.50 6.58
N VAL A 324 6.77 15.64 7.24
CA VAL A 324 6.89 16.15 8.61
C VAL A 324 6.09 17.46 8.83
N PRO A 325 6.36 18.55 8.10
CA PRO A 325 5.61 19.80 8.31
C PRO A 325 4.12 19.65 7.90
N VAL A 326 3.82 18.81 6.93
CA VAL A 326 2.45 18.60 6.45
C VAL A 326 1.58 17.97 7.53
N LEU A 327 2.10 16.96 8.25
CA LEU A 327 1.37 16.29 9.34
C LEU A 327 1.05 17.30 10.46
N GLU A 328 1.98 18.17 10.83
CA GLU A 328 1.76 19.17 11.87
C GLU A 328 0.72 20.22 11.42
N MET A 329 0.78 20.65 10.14
CA MET A 329 -0.23 21.57 9.57
C MET A 329 -1.63 20.93 9.56
N LEU A 330 -1.75 19.62 9.24
CA LEU A 330 -3.02 18.90 9.25
C LEU A 330 -3.56 18.73 10.68
N ARG A 331 -2.68 18.46 11.65
CA ARG A 331 -3.05 18.36 13.07
C ARG A 331 -3.52 19.70 13.67
N ALA A 332 -3.06 20.83 13.15
CA ALA A 332 -3.53 22.14 13.56
C ALA A 332 -5.01 22.38 13.21
N GLY A 333 -5.60 21.54 12.35
CA GLY A 333 -7.03 21.58 12.07
C GLY A 333 -7.50 22.92 11.51
N HIS A 334 -8.53 23.49 12.13
CA HIS A 334 -9.08 24.80 11.71
C HIS A 334 -8.13 25.99 11.93
N ASP A 335 -7.13 25.85 12.79
CA ASP A 335 -6.13 26.88 13.06
C ASP A 335 -4.90 26.79 12.12
N GLY A 336 -4.83 25.73 11.31
CA GLY A 336 -3.72 25.46 10.40
C GLY A 336 -3.93 25.96 8.98
N ALA A 337 -2.88 25.86 8.16
CA ALA A 337 -2.90 26.26 6.75
C ALA A 337 -3.87 25.42 5.88
N PHE A 338 -4.30 24.25 6.34
CA PHE A 338 -5.29 23.40 5.70
C PHE A 338 -6.73 23.58 6.23
N ALA A 339 -7.03 24.68 6.92
CA ALA A 339 -8.36 24.95 7.49
C ALA A 339 -9.51 24.81 6.47
N SER A 340 -9.30 25.20 5.21
CA SER A 340 -10.29 25.04 4.14
C SER A 340 -10.54 23.56 3.79
N LEU A 341 -9.50 22.72 3.83
CA LEU A 341 -9.62 21.27 3.61
C LEU A 341 -10.34 20.62 4.81
N VAL A 342 -10.02 21.02 6.02
CA VAL A 342 -10.72 20.56 7.23
C VAL A 342 -12.20 20.92 7.18
N ALA A 343 -12.54 22.18 6.80
CA ALA A 343 -13.92 22.60 6.63
C ALA A 343 -14.67 21.81 5.55
N LEU A 344 -14.00 21.37 4.49
CA LEU A 344 -14.61 20.56 3.44
C LEU A 344 -15.00 19.16 3.91
N VAL A 345 -14.21 18.57 4.81
CA VAL A 345 -14.44 17.20 5.32
C VAL A 345 -15.20 17.18 6.66
N THR A 346 -15.65 18.35 7.15
CA THR A 346 -16.40 18.50 8.40
C THR A 346 -17.81 19.00 8.12
N ASN A 347 -18.81 18.33 8.68
CA ASN A 347 -20.20 18.72 8.59
C ASN A 347 -20.49 19.93 9.51
N ALA A 348 -21.66 20.55 9.34
CA ALA A 348 -22.08 21.71 10.13
C ALA A 348 -22.24 21.42 11.64
N ASP A 349 -22.44 20.15 12.02
CA ASP A 349 -22.54 19.68 13.41
C ASP A 349 -21.17 19.37 14.04
N GLY A 350 -20.08 19.50 13.26
CA GLY A 350 -18.72 19.20 13.68
C GLY A 350 -18.31 17.72 13.53
N SER A 351 -19.19 16.88 13.02
CA SER A 351 -18.86 15.49 12.66
C SER A 351 -18.07 15.44 11.34
N PHE A 352 -17.34 14.35 11.11
CA PHE A 352 -16.65 14.15 9.84
C PHE A 352 -17.59 13.69 8.73
N ASN A 353 -17.36 14.18 7.52
CA ASN A 353 -18.07 13.71 6.32
C ASN A 353 -17.31 12.52 5.71
N ASN A 354 -17.78 11.31 5.98
CA ASN A 354 -17.11 10.08 5.59
C ASN A 354 -17.06 9.88 4.06
N THR A 355 -18.08 10.31 3.33
CA THR A 355 -18.09 10.33 1.87
C THR A 355 -16.96 11.21 1.32
N PHE A 356 -16.78 12.44 1.84
CA PHE A 356 -15.67 13.28 1.42
C PHE A 356 -14.31 12.67 1.80
N PHE A 357 -14.17 12.10 2.98
CA PHE A 357 -12.95 11.39 3.36
C PHE A 357 -12.62 10.26 2.39
N PHE A 358 -13.59 9.44 2.02
CA PHE A 358 -13.40 8.33 1.08
C PHE A 358 -12.94 8.81 -0.29
N TRP A 359 -13.69 9.75 -0.90
CA TRP A 359 -13.42 10.21 -2.25
C TRP A 359 -12.14 11.06 -2.36
N LEU A 360 -11.85 11.91 -1.37
CA LEU A 360 -10.63 12.72 -1.37
C LEU A 360 -9.40 11.85 -1.13
N THR A 361 -9.44 10.96 -0.12
CA THR A 361 -8.35 10.01 0.12
C THR A 361 -8.12 9.14 -1.11
N GLY A 362 -9.18 8.61 -1.69
CA GLY A 362 -9.10 7.75 -2.86
C GLY A 362 -8.62 8.47 -4.11
N SER A 363 -9.09 9.70 -4.35
CA SER A 363 -8.65 10.49 -5.50
C SER A 363 -7.14 10.81 -5.41
N LEU A 364 -6.64 11.14 -4.23
CA LEU A 364 -5.20 11.30 -4.04
C LEU A 364 -4.46 9.98 -4.20
N SER A 365 -4.93 8.90 -3.58
CA SER A 365 -4.31 7.57 -3.68
C SER A 365 -4.25 7.04 -5.12
N ALA A 366 -5.18 7.41 -5.96
CA ALA A 366 -5.19 7.03 -7.36
C ALA A 366 -3.98 7.55 -8.16
N PHE A 367 -3.44 8.70 -7.79
CA PHE A 367 -2.35 9.38 -8.50
C PHE A 367 -1.06 9.50 -7.68
N LEU A 368 -1.18 9.41 -6.35
CA LEU A 368 -0.08 9.43 -5.42
C LEU A 368 0.00 8.05 -4.76
N ASP A 369 1.14 7.74 -4.15
CA ASP A 369 1.26 6.48 -3.40
C ASP A 369 0.23 6.43 -2.26
N ASN A 370 -0.38 5.27 -2.05
CA ASN A 370 -1.47 5.06 -1.11
C ASN A 370 -1.05 5.24 0.36
N ALA A 371 0.19 4.94 0.72
CA ALA A 371 0.67 4.99 2.09
C ALA A 371 0.82 6.42 2.63
N PRO A 372 1.51 7.38 1.96
CA PRO A 372 1.54 8.76 2.40
C PRO A 372 0.15 9.42 2.38
N THR A 373 -0.71 9.03 1.44
CA THR A 373 -2.10 9.50 1.38
C THR A 373 -2.87 9.09 2.64
N TYR A 374 -2.76 7.83 3.04
CA TYR A 374 -3.38 7.35 4.29
C TYR A 374 -2.92 8.17 5.51
N LEU A 375 -1.60 8.37 5.66
CA LEU A 375 -1.06 9.15 6.79
C LEU A 375 -1.57 10.59 6.80
N ALA A 376 -1.67 11.24 5.65
CA ALA A 376 -2.18 12.59 5.54
C ALA A 376 -3.64 12.67 6.04
N PHE A 377 -4.52 11.80 5.54
CA PHE A 377 -5.94 11.80 5.93
C PHE A 377 -6.18 11.26 7.35
N PHE A 378 -5.37 10.32 7.82
CA PHE A 378 -5.38 9.89 9.21
C PHE A 378 -5.10 11.05 10.17
N ASN A 379 -4.12 11.90 9.85
CA ASN A 379 -3.81 13.10 10.65
C ASN A 379 -4.82 14.23 10.44
N LEU A 380 -5.40 14.37 9.24
CA LEU A 380 -6.50 15.30 8.98
C LEU A 380 -7.72 14.98 9.85
N ALA A 381 -7.98 13.70 10.11
CA ALA A 381 -9.02 13.23 11.03
C ALA A 381 -8.59 13.26 12.53
N GLY A 382 -7.57 14.02 12.87
CA GLY A 382 -7.10 14.25 14.24
C GLY A 382 -5.95 13.35 14.69
N GLY A 383 -5.63 12.27 13.98
CA GLY A 383 -4.46 11.42 14.22
C GLY A 383 -4.46 10.59 15.51
N ASP A 384 -5.56 10.56 16.25
CA ASP A 384 -5.71 9.76 17.48
C ASP A 384 -6.31 8.38 17.14
N PRO A 385 -5.52 7.28 17.20
CA PRO A 385 -6.00 5.96 16.84
C PRO A 385 -7.15 5.48 17.77
N ALA A 386 -7.17 5.88 19.03
CA ALA A 386 -8.21 5.45 19.95
C ALA A 386 -9.57 6.07 19.58
N VAL A 387 -9.58 7.34 19.21
CA VAL A 387 -10.77 8.04 18.73
C VAL A 387 -11.21 7.48 17.37
N LEU A 388 -10.27 7.34 16.46
CA LEU A 388 -10.54 6.84 15.10
C LEU A 388 -11.01 5.38 15.07
N MET A 389 -10.60 4.54 16.00
CA MET A 389 -11.09 3.16 16.10
C MET A 389 -12.45 3.03 16.78
N THR A 390 -12.94 4.07 17.46
CA THR A 390 -14.17 4.01 18.26
C THR A 390 -15.21 5.03 17.79
N THR A 391 -15.07 6.27 18.18
CA THR A 391 -16.03 7.35 17.88
C THR A 391 -16.12 7.63 16.39
N ASP A 392 -14.94 7.68 15.72
CA ASP A 392 -14.81 8.03 14.31
C ASP A 392 -14.46 6.80 13.45
N ALA A 393 -14.97 5.63 13.83
CA ALA A 393 -14.67 4.35 13.16
C ALA A 393 -15.05 4.35 11.67
N GLN A 394 -16.17 4.98 11.30
CA GLN A 394 -16.55 5.13 9.89
C GLN A 394 -15.57 6.01 9.10
N THR A 395 -15.01 7.03 9.74
CA THR A 395 -14.01 7.90 9.09
C THR A 395 -12.72 7.13 8.83
N LEU A 396 -12.23 6.35 9.81
CA LEU A 396 -11.07 5.48 9.61
C LEU A 396 -11.33 4.41 8.55
N MET A 397 -12.55 3.86 8.51
CA MET A 397 -12.98 2.93 7.46
C MET A 397 -12.95 3.60 6.08
N ALA A 398 -13.49 4.82 5.95
CA ALA A 398 -13.49 5.60 4.72
C ALA A 398 -12.06 5.90 4.23
N ILE A 399 -11.16 6.32 5.13
CA ILE A 399 -9.75 6.56 4.83
C ILE A 399 -9.06 5.26 4.37
N SER A 400 -9.30 4.15 5.06
CA SER A 400 -8.69 2.86 4.76
C SER A 400 -9.17 2.32 3.40
N MET A 401 -10.48 2.38 3.14
CA MET A 401 -11.06 1.98 1.84
C MET A 401 -10.56 2.89 0.71
N GLY A 402 -10.61 4.21 0.90
CA GLY A 402 -10.16 5.16 -0.10
C GLY A 402 -8.70 4.96 -0.48
N SER A 403 -7.81 4.86 0.51
CA SER A 403 -6.38 4.69 0.27
C SER A 403 -6.05 3.36 -0.42
N VAL A 404 -6.65 2.24 0.01
CA VAL A 404 -6.32 0.91 -0.52
C VAL A 404 -7.04 0.63 -1.84
N PHE A 405 -8.37 0.84 -1.90
CA PHE A 405 -9.15 0.45 -3.08
C PHE A 405 -8.88 1.33 -4.29
N MET A 406 -8.79 2.66 -4.09
CA MET A 406 -8.61 3.58 -5.20
C MET A 406 -7.16 3.67 -5.70
N GLY A 407 -6.18 3.07 -5.01
CA GLY A 407 -4.85 2.80 -5.55
C GLY A 407 -4.89 1.99 -6.85
N ALA A 408 -5.98 1.23 -7.07
CA ALA A 408 -6.22 0.48 -8.30
C ALA A 408 -6.59 1.34 -9.52
N VAL A 409 -6.93 2.62 -9.36
CA VAL A 409 -7.46 3.45 -10.45
C VAL A 409 -6.42 3.77 -11.51
N THR A 410 -5.15 3.89 -11.13
CA THR A 410 -4.05 4.12 -12.08
C THR A 410 -2.91 3.14 -11.89
N TYR A 411 -1.99 3.09 -12.86
CA TYR A 411 -0.78 2.27 -12.74
C TYR A 411 0.19 2.77 -11.66
N ILE A 412 0.12 4.04 -11.28
CA ILE A 412 1.05 4.69 -10.33
C ILE A 412 0.48 4.79 -8.93
N GLY A 413 -0.80 4.48 -8.71
CA GLY A 413 -1.44 4.59 -7.40
C GLY A 413 -0.93 3.59 -6.35
N ASN A 414 -0.27 2.51 -6.78
CA ASN A 414 0.37 1.54 -5.88
C ASN A 414 1.53 0.83 -6.61
N ALA A 415 2.64 0.59 -5.93
CA ALA A 415 3.84 -0.04 -6.49
C ALA A 415 3.58 -1.39 -7.22
N PRO A 416 2.78 -2.35 -6.70
CA PRO A 416 2.50 -3.61 -7.37
C PRO A 416 1.75 -3.44 -8.70
N ASN A 417 1.06 -2.32 -8.95
CA ASN A 417 0.40 -2.06 -10.23
C ASN A 417 1.43 -1.96 -11.35
N PHE A 418 2.41 -1.07 -11.16
CA PHE A 418 3.46 -0.85 -12.15
C PHE A 418 4.30 -2.10 -12.36
N MET A 419 4.64 -2.81 -11.29
CA MET A 419 5.34 -4.09 -11.36
C MET A 419 4.57 -5.13 -12.19
N THR A 420 3.26 -5.26 -11.99
CA THR A 420 2.39 -6.16 -12.77
C THR A 420 2.45 -5.82 -14.25
N VAL A 421 2.35 -4.53 -14.60
CA VAL A 421 2.43 -4.05 -15.99
C VAL A 421 3.80 -4.36 -16.61
N ALA A 422 4.89 -4.12 -15.87
CA ALA A 422 6.24 -4.38 -16.33
C ALA A 422 6.45 -5.88 -16.64
N ILE A 423 6.04 -6.77 -15.72
CA ILE A 423 6.13 -8.22 -15.91
C ILE A 423 5.25 -8.68 -17.10
N CYS A 424 4.04 -8.15 -17.24
CA CYS A 424 3.16 -8.44 -18.38
C CYS A 424 3.82 -8.08 -19.71
N ASN A 425 4.37 -6.86 -19.81
CA ASN A 425 5.03 -6.38 -21.03
C ASN A 425 6.30 -7.20 -21.36
N GLU A 426 7.12 -7.53 -20.38
CA GLU A 426 8.29 -8.39 -20.52
C GLU A 426 7.91 -9.78 -21.09
N ARG A 427 6.77 -10.32 -20.65
CA ARG A 427 6.24 -11.62 -21.09
C ARG A 427 5.34 -11.54 -22.33
N GLY A 428 5.33 -10.41 -23.03
CA GLY A 428 4.59 -10.23 -24.29
C GLY A 428 3.07 -10.09 -24.14
N VAL A 429 2.57 -9.80 -22.93
CA VAL A 429 1.18 -9.44 -22.72
C VAL A 429 1.03 -7.94 -22.92
N LYS A 430 0.34 -7.54 -23.98
CA LYS A 430 0.11 -6.12 -24.28
C LYS A 430 -0.88 -5.54 -23.28
N MET A 431 -0.37 -4.72 -22.36
CA MET A 431 -1.19 -3.94 -21.45
C MET A 431 -1.68 -2.64 -22.13
N PRO A 432 -2.82 -2.07 -21.68
CA PRO A 432 -3.27 -0.77 -22.18
C PRO A 432 -2.25 0.33 -21.87
N SER A 433 -2.29 1.42 -22.66
CA SER A 433 -1.60 2.66 -22.25
C SER A 433 -2.16 3.18 -20.93
N PHE A 434 -1.45 4.10 -20.28
CA PHE A 434 -1.89 4.70 -19.01
C PHE A 434 -3.35 5.19 -19.05
N PHE A 435 -3.70 6.00 -20.05
CA PHE A 435 -5.08 6.49 -20.24
C PHE A 435 -6.05 5.39 -20.68
N GLY A 436 -5.58 4.41 -21.47
CA GLY A 436 -6.38 3.25 -21.83
C GLY A 436 -6.75 2.39 -20.63
N TYR A 437 -5.84 2.23 -19.66
CA TYR A 437 -6.12 1.57 -18.38
C TYR A 437 -7.12 2.38 -17.55
N MET A 438 -6.98 3.71 -17.49
CA MET A 438 -7.91 4.57 -16.77
C MET A 438 -9.35 4.46 -17.30
N LEU A 439 -9.55 4.26 -18.61
CA LEU A 439 -10.89 4.00 -19.15
C LEU A 439 -11.50 2.72 -18.57
N TRP A 440 -10.69 1.67 -18.39
CA TRP A 440 -11.14 0.43 -17.74
C TRP A 440 -11.42 0.66 -16.25
N SER A 441 -10.48 1.28 -15.54
CA SER A 441 -10.61 1.46 -14.09
C SER A 441 -11.75 2.41 -13.74
N VAL A 442 -11.86 3.56 -14.40
CA VAL A 442 -12.98 4.49 -14.17
C VAL A 442 -14.31 3.85 -14.53
N GLY A 443 -14.41 3.15 -15.69
CA GLY A 443 -15.65 2.53 -16.12
C GLY A 443 -16.13 1.38 -15.21
N ILE A 444 -15.22 0.69 -14.52
CA ILE A 444 -15.55 -0.47 -13.68
C ILE A 444 -15.48 -0.11 -12.19
N LEU A 445 -14.39 0.52 -11.73
CA LEU A 445 -14.17 0.74 -10.29
C LEU A 445 -15.05 1.88 -9.76
N PHE A 446 -15.27 2.98 -10.48
CA PHE A 446 -16.06 4.09 -9.96
C PHE A 446 -17.52 3.70 -9.66
N PRO A 447 -18.24 2.97 -10.53
CA PRO A 447 -19.56 2.44 -10.17
C PRO A 447 -19.53 1.54 -8.91
N VAL A 448 -18.50 0.71 -8.76
CA VAL A 448 -18.33 -0.14 -7.58
C VAL A 448 -18.02 0.71 -6.34
N PHE A 449 -17.15 1.70 -6.43
CA PHE A 449 -16.81 2.58 -5.32
C PHE A 449 -18.00 3.47 -4.91
N PHE A 450 -18.81 3.91 -5.87
CA PHE A 450 -20.06 4.61 -5.57
C PHE A 450 -21.05 3.72 -4.81
N LEU A 451 -21.15 2.44 -5.19
CA LEU A 451 -21.91 1.45 -4.44
C LEU A 451 -21.36 1.28 -3.01
N MET A 452 -20.02 1.23 -2.83
CA MET A 452 -19.39 1.13 -1.51
C MET A 452 -19.73 2.34 -0.63
N ASP A 453 -19.64 3.54 -1.18
CA ASP A 453 -19.97 4.79 -0.49
C ASP A 453 -21.45 4.77 -0.02
N MET A 454 -22.37 4.46 -0.93
CA MET A 454 -23.80 4.38 -0.61
C MET A 454 -24.17 3.34 0.44
N VAL A 455 -23.45 2.21 0.49
CA VAL A 455 -23.80 1.10 1.40
C VAL A 455 -23.15 1.26 2.78
N PHE A 456 -21.94 1.83 2.85
CA PHE A 456 -21.15 1.80 4.07
C PHE A 456 -20.87 3.16 4.69
N LEU A 457 -20.97 4.26 3.93
CA LEU A 457 -20.54 5.58 4.41
C LEU A 457 -21.66 6.64 4.46
N THR A 458 -22.78 6.41 3.78
CA THR A 458 -24.02 7.18 3.89
C THR A 458 -25.01 6.42 4.77
#